data_3752ac2de65a52ebdf645f71f8b4819e
#
_entry.id   3752ac2de65a52ebdf645f71f8b4819e
#
_cell.length_a   1.000
_cell.length_b   1.000
_cell.length_c   1.000
_cell.angle_alpha   90.00
_cell.angle_beta   90.00
_cell.angle_gamma   90.00
#
_symmetry.space_group_name_H-M   'P 1'
#
loop_
_entity.id
_entity.type
_entity.pdbx_description
1 polymer ?
#
loop_
_entity_poly.entity_id
_entity_poly.type
_entity_poly.pdbx_seq_one_letter_code
_entity_poly.pdbx_strand_id
1 'polypeptide(L)'
;MKNIVLGMLLLFVAISTQAQEARGGAELSEVKKNKNAKYDIEVNGNCEQCQKRIQNAAYSVKGVKSAVWHMDDHMLHLIINEEKCSLLDVKKAVASVGHDTDEVTATDEIYEKLHGCCKYDRK
;
A
#
# COMPACT_ATOMS: atom_id res chain seq x y z
N MET A 1 31.93 -79.71 4.97
CA MET A 1 30.88 -78.91 5.59
C MET A 1 31.25 -77.46 5.37
N LYS A 2 30.64 -76.89 4.41
CA LYS A 2 30.94 -75.54 3.99
C LYS A 2 29.85 -74.64 4.49
N ASN A 3 30.17 -73.88 5.50
CA ASN A 3 29.26 -72.85 5.95
C ASN A 3 29.41 -71.68 4.98
N ILE A 4 28.47 -71.62 4.10
CA ILE A 4 28.31 -70.47 3.27
C ILE A 4 27.60 -69.41 4.14
N VAL A 5 28.39 -68.58 4.75
CA VAL A 5 27.86 -67.37 5.33
C VAL A 5 27.53 -66.46 4.17
N LEU A 6 26.29 -66.56 3.76
CA LEU A 6 25.76 -65.58 2.82
C LEU A 6 25.64 -64.26 3.53
N GLY A 7 26.67 -63.46 3.34
CA GLY A 7 26.66 -62.09 3.78
C GLY A 7 25.54 -61.37 3.03
N MET A 8 24.42 -61.27 3.67
CA MET A 8 23.35 -60.43 3.20
C MET A 8 23.75 -58.98 3.37
N LEU A 9 24.35 -58.51 2.32
CA LEU A 9 24.67 -57.06 2.21
C LEU A 9 23.33 -56.34 2.08
N LEU A 10 22.79 -55.99 3.21
CA LEU A 10 21.67 -55.06 3.23
C LEU A 10 22.24 -53.69 2.77
N LEU A 11 22.11 -53.48 1.49
CA LEU A 11 22.17 -52.17 0.93
C LEU A 11 20.97 -51.38 1.49
N PHE A 12 21.18 -50.80 2.62
CA PHE A 12 20.35 -49.67 2.99
C PHE A 12 20.60 -48.55 1.98
N VAL A 13 19.85 -48.62 0.92
CA VAL A 13 19.61 -47.42 0.15
C VAL A 13 18.87 -46.52 1.13
N ALA A 14 19.64 -45.70 1.83
CA ALA A 14 19.12 -44.54 2.46
C ALA A 14 18.57 -43.70 1.30
N ILE A 15 17.32 -43.91 1.00
CA ILE A 15 16.54 -42.91 0.27
C ILE A 15 16.51 -41.75 1.24
N SER A 16 17.53 -40.89 1.12
CA SER A 16 17.39 -39.56 1.58
C SER A 16 16.29 -38.96 0.71
N THR A 17 15.07 -39.14 1.14
CA THR A 17 14.04 -38.22 0.75
C THR A 17 14.50 -36.88 1.26
N GLN A 18 15.32 -36.25 0.47
CA GLN A 18 15.38 -34.80 0.57
C GLN A 18 13.94 -34.37 0.26
N ALA A 19 13.21 -34.16 1.31
CA ALA A 19 12.08 -33.30 1.22
C ALA A 19 12.64 -32.00 0.68
N GLN A 20 12.68 -31.89 -0.62
CA GLN A 20 12.72 -30.59 -1.24
C GLN A 20 11.44 -29.95 -0.76
N GLU A 21 11.55 -29.27 0.34
CA GLU A 21 10.59 -28.25 0.66
C GLU A 21 10.47 -27.47 -0.62
N ALA A 22 9.35 -27.68 -1.28
CA ALA A 22 8.99 -26.88 -2.40
C ALA A 22 8.92 -25.45 -1.88
N ARG A 23 10.01 -24.75 -1.92
CA ARG A 23 10.06 -23.31 -1.79
C ARG A 23 9.45 -22.69 -3.05
N GLY A 24 8.53 -23.44 -3.60
CA GLY A 24 7.72 -22.99 -4.68
C GLY A 24 6.85 -21.87 -4.18
N GLY A 25 7.08 -20.68 -4.69
CA GLY A 25 6.10 -19.61 -4.82
C GLY A 25 5.51 -19.04 -3.54
N ALA A 26 5.87 -19.52 -2.39
CA ALA A 26 5.47 -18.91 -1.12
C ALA A 26 6.50 -17.91 -0.62
N GLU A 27 7.39 -17.49 -1.46
CA GLU A 27 7.94 -16.17 -1.30
C GLU A 27 6.82 -15.19 -1.65
N LEU A 28 5.90 -15.05 -0.73
CA LEU A 28 5.35 -13.75 -0.47
C LEU A 28 6.59 -12.91 -0.24
N SER A 29 7.07 -12.27 -1.31
CA SER A 29 8.07 -11.25 -1.19
C SER A 29 7.49 -10.31 -0.14
N GLU A 30 8.06 -10.33 1.04
CA GLU A 30 7.76 -9.31 2.03
C GLU A 30 7.98 -8.01 1.30
N VAL A 31 6.89 -7.33 0.97
CA VAL A 31 6.96 -6.02 0.36
C VAL A 31 7.72 -5.18 1.35
N LYS A 32 8.98 -4.95 1.06
CA LYS A 32 9.86 -4.20 1.94
C LYS A 32 9.28 -2.82 2.09
N LYS A 33 8.72 -2.55 3.25
CA LYS A 33 8.12 -1.26 3.57
C LYS A 33 9.19 -0.18 3.60
N ASN A 34 8.95 0.89 2.90
CA ASN A 34 9.86 2.01 2.78
C ASN A 34 9.43 3.13 3.75
N LYS A 35 10.36 3.58 4.57
CA LYS A 35 10.10 4.69 5.52
C LYS A 35 9.97 6.06 4.83
N ASN A 36 10.39 6.17 3.58
CA ASN A 36 10.35 7.38 2.77
C ASN A 36 9.77 7.10 1.38
N ALA A 37 8.66 6.39 1.33
CA ALA A 37 7.99 6.07 0.08
C ALA A 37 7.36 7.32 -0.54
N LYS A 38 7.63 7.55 -1.80
CA LYS A 38 7.10 8.68 -2.58
C LYS A 38 5.94 8.21 -3.43
N TYR A 39 4.84 8.93 -3.36
CA TYR A 39 3.65 8.68 -4.16
C TYR A 39 3.07 9.97 -4.72
N ASP A 40 2.51 9.87 -5.90
CA ASP A 40 1.73 10.92 -6.54
C ASP A 40 0.33 10.38 -6.79
N ILE A 41 -0.66 11.03 -6.20
CA ILE A 41 -2.07 10.64 -6.37
C ILE A 41 -2.88 11.82 -6.90
N GLU A 42 -3.85 11.52 -7.76
CA GLU A 42 -4.80 12.52 -8.23
C GLU A 42 -5.84 12.80 -7.15
N VAL A 43 -6.01 14.07 -6.81
CA VAL A 43 -7.02 14.54 -5.86
C VAL A 43 -7.75 15.73 -6.45
N ASN A 44 -9.07 15.64 -6.53
CA ASN A 44 -9.90 16.71 -7.08
C ASN A 44 -10.10 17.86 -6.10
N GLY A 45 -9.89 19.06 -6.60
CA GLY A 45 -10.08 20.30 -5.87
C GLY A 45 -9.94 21.49 -6.82
N ASN A 46 -10.24 22.71 -6.37
CA ASN A 46 -10.28 23.90 -7.23
C ASN A 46 -9.43 25.07 -6.74
N CYS A 47 -9.20 25.19 -5.45
CA CYS A 47 -8.71 26.44 -4.88
C CYS A 47 -7.73 26.26 -3.74
N GLU A 48 -7.19 27.35 -3.23
CA GLU A 48 -6.26 27.33 -2.09
C GLU A 48 -6.89 26.74 -0.81
N GLN A 49 -8.18 26.91 -0.61
CA GLN A 49 -8.87 26.28 0.52
C GLN A 49 -8.93 24.77 0.37
N CYS A 50 -9.09 24.28 -0.86
CA CYS A 50 -8.98 22.85 -1.16
C CYS A 50 -7.57 22.35 -0.87
N GLN A 51 -6.56 23.10 -1.29
CA GLN A 51 -5.16 22.76 -1.03
C GLN A 51 -4.89 22.58 0.46
N LYS A 52 -5.30 23.53 1.27
CA LYS A 52 -5.12 23.47 2.73
C LYS A 52 -5.86 22.27 3.33
N ARG A 53 -7.09 22.04 2.90
CA ARG A 53 -7.91 20.93 3.40
C ARG A 53 -7.32 19.58 3.02
N ILE A 54 -6.91 19.41 1.78
CA ILE A 54 -6.29 18.18 1.27
C ILE A 54 -4.99 17.89 2.03
N GLN A 55 -4.12 18.89 2.13
CA GLN A 55 -2.84 18.73 2.82
C GLN A 55 -3.02 18.43 4.31
N ASN A 56 -3.91 19.15 4.98
CA ASN A 56 -4.21 18.89 6.39
C ASN A 56 -4.78 17.49 6.62
N ALA A 57 -5.66 17.03 5.75
CA ALA A 57 -6.20 15.67 5.82
C ALA A 57 -5.10 14.62 5.65
N ALA A 58 -4.21 14.81 4.68
CA ALA A 58 -3.08 13.92 4.47
C ALA A 58 -2.14 13.90 5.68
N TYR A 59 -1.80 15.05 6.23
CA TYR A 59 -0.95 15.15 7.42
C TYR A 59 -1.61 14.58 8.68
N SER A 60 -2.92 14.48 8.75
CA SER A 60 -3.62 13.86 9.87
C SER A 60 -3.37 12.36 9.98
N VAL A 61 -2.92 11.75 8.91
CA VAL A 61 -2.57 10.33 8.87
C VAL A 61 -1.18 10.14 9.48
N LYS A 62 -1.11 9.34 10.54
CA LYS A 62 0.17 9.05 11.20
C LYS A 62 1.09 8.29 10.25
N GLY A 63 2.25 8.85 9.99
CA GLY A 63 3.22 8.29 9.05
C GLY A 63 3.41 9.12 7.79
N VAL A 64 2.55 10.08 7.52
CA VAL A 64 2.75 11.04 6.44
C VAL A 64 3.81 12.06 6.84
N LYS A 65 4.87 12.13 6.05
CA LYS A 65 6.01 13.03 6.27
C LYS A 65 5.92 14.31 5.46
N SER A 66 5.36 14.23 4.27
CA SER A 66 5.17 15.35 3.37
C SER A 66 3.90 15.14 2.54
N ALA A 67 3.15 16.22 2.37
CA ALA A 67 1.96 16.24 1.54
C ALA A 67 1.85 17.62 0.89
N VAL A 68 2.03 17.68 -0.42
CA VAL A 68 1.94 18.91 -1.22
C VAL A 68 0.99 18.66 -2.38
N TRP A 69 -0.11 19.40 -2.41
CA TRP A 69 -1.07 19.33 -3.49
C TRP A 69 -0.92 20.52 -4.44
N HIS A 70 -0.88 20.22 -5.72
CA HIS A 70 -0.79 21.24 -6.78
C HIS A 70 -2.14 21.46 -7.44
N MET A 71 -2.57 22.69 -7.47
CA MET A 71 -3.87 23.10 -8.00
C MET A 71 -3.95 22.99 -9.53
N ASP A 72 -2.84 23.15 -10.23
CA ASP A 72 -2.76 23.15 -11.67
C ASP A 72 -2.88 21.74 -12.30
N ASP A 73 -2.30 20.74 -11.68
CA ASP A 73 -2.35 19.35 -12.16
C ASP A 73 -3.20 18.41 -11.27
N HIS A 74 -3.73 18.89 -10.16
CA HIS A 74 -4.49 18.14 -9.17
C HIS A 74 -3.72 16.99 -8.51
N MET A 75 -2.40 17.02 -8.55
CA MET A 75 -1.57 15.96 -7.97
C MET A 75 -1.19 16.25 -6.53
N LEU A 76 -1.39 15.27 -5.69
CA LEU A 76 -0.89 15.27 -4.31
C LEU A 76 0.40 14.46 -4.24
N HIS A 77 1.50 15.16 -4.00
CA HIS A 77 2.81 14.57 -3.82
C HIS A 77 3.02 14.20 -2.36
N LEU A 78 3.25 12.92 -2.10
CA LEU A 78 3.35 12.36 -0.76
C LEU A 78 4.72 11.74 -0.51
N ILE A 79 5.18 11.90 0.72
CA ILE A 79 6.23 11.05 1.30
C ILE A 79 5.64 10.44 2.56
N ILE A 80 5.57 9.12 2.60
CA ILE A 80 4.98 8.38 3.72
C ILE A 80 5.94 7.34 4.27
N ASN A 81 5.76 7.03 5.54
CA ASN A 81 6.37 5.88 6.16
C ASN A 81 5.41 4.68 6.07
N GLU A 82 5.71 3.75 5.17
CA GLU A 82 4.87 2.57 4.93
C GLU A 82 4.79 1.60 6.10
N GLU A 83 5.67 1.74 7.08
CA GLU A 83 5.58 0.98 8.34
C GLU A 83 4.46 1.50 9.25
N LYS A 84 4.01 2.73 9.06
CA LYS A 84 3.01 3.39 9.90
C LYS A 84 1.66 3.58 9.23
N CYS A 85 1.63 3.75 7.92
CA CYS A 85 0.41 3.93 7.16
C CYS A 85 0.54 3.39 5.74
N SER A 86 -0.59 3.22 5.08
CA SER A 86 -0.66 2.88 3.67
C SER A 86 -1.09 4.08 2.83
N LEU A 87 -0.87 4.00 1.52
CA LEU A 87 -1.39 5.00 0.59
C LEU A 87 -2.92 5.08 0.65
N LEU A 88 -3.59 3.95 0.84
CA LEU A 88 -5.04 3.89 0.98
C LEU A 88 -5.53 4.67 2.20
N ASP A 89 -4.81 4.65 3.32
CA ASP A 89 -5.16 5.43 4.50
C ASP A 89 -5.18 6.92 4.20
N VAL A 90 -4.23 7.41 3.42
CA VAL A 90 -4.18 8.81 2.97
C VAL A 90 -5.35 9.15 2.06
N LYS A 91 -5.65 8.28 1.09
CA LYS A 91 -6.78 8.45 0.17
C LYS A 91 -8.12 8.52 0.93
N LYS A 92 -8.30 7.65 1.92
CA LYS A 92 -9.49 7.66 2.78
C LYS A 92 -9.61 8.95 3.61
N ALA A 93 -8.51 9.42 4.17
CA ALA A 93 -8.48 10.67 4.94
C ALA A 93 -8.86 11.88 4.07
N VAL A 94 -8.32 11.96 2.87
CA VAL A 94 -8.61 13.03 1.91
C VAL A 94 -10.08 12.98 1.45
N ALA A 95 -10.59 11.79 1.13
CA ALA A 95 -11.99 11.62 0.77
C ALA A 95 -12.94 11.98 1.93
N SER A 96 -12.54 11.72 3.17
CA SER A 96 -13.35 12.02 4.37
C SER A 96 -13.59 13.52 4.59
N VAL A 97 -12.80 14.38 3.99
CA VAL A 97 -12.96 15.83 4.04
C VAL A 97 -13.58 16.42 2.78
N GLY A 98 -14.02 15.59 1.84
CA GLY A 98 -14.82 15.98 0.69
C GLY A 98 -14.11 15.96 -0.66
N HIS A 99 -12.87 15.54 -0.73
CA HIS A 99 -12.09 15.52 -1.97
C HIS A 99 -11.94 14.10 -2.52
N ASP A 100 -12.41 13.89 -3.75
CA ASP A 100 -12.28 12.61 -4.43
C ASP A 100 -10.82 12.35 -4.81
N THR A 101 -10.38 11.14 -4.56
CA THR A 101 -9.09 10.65 -5.04
C THR A 101 -9.29 9.73 -6.25
N ASP A 102 -8.21 9.26 -6.84
CA ASP A 102 -8.25 8.30 -7.95
C ASP A 102 -8.92 6.97 -7.59
N GLU A 103 -8.93 6.60 -6.31
CA GLU A 103 -9.40 5.29 -5.83
C GLU A 103 -10.55 5.39 -4.83
N VAL A 104 -10.59 6.44 -4.02
CA VAL A 104 -11.58 6.64 -2.96
C VAL A 104 -12.31 7.95 -3.20
N THR A 105 -13.64 7.88 -3.27
CA THR A 105 -14.48 9.06 -3.45
C THR A 105 -15.10 9.52 -2.13
N ALA A 106 -15.29 10.83 -2.01
CA ALA A 106 -16.04 11.41 -0.90
C ALA A 106 -17.52 11.04 -1.01
N THR A 107 -18.21 10.95 0.12
CA THR A 107 -19.66 10.81 0.10
C THR A 107 -20.31 12.11 -0.40
N ASP A 108 -21.48 11.99 -1.00
CA ASP A 108 -22.23 13.16 -1.50
C ASP A 108 -22.53 14.14 -0.37
N GLU A 109 -22.85 13.65 0.81
CA GLU A 109 -23.13 14.47 1.99
C GLU A 109 -21.94 15.34 2.39
N ILE A 110 -20.73 14.77 2.38
CA ILE A 110 -19.52 15.51 2.74
C ILE A 110 -19.16 16.50 1.64
N TYR A 111 -19.26 16.07 0.37
CA TYR A 111 -19.03 16.96 -0.76
C TYR A 111 -19.95 18.19 -0.74
N GLU A 112 -21.23 18.00 -0.46
CA GLU A 112 -22.21 19.10 -0.42
C GLU A 112 -21.93 20.12 0.70
N LYS A 113 -21.20 19.74 1.73
CA LYS A 113 -20.77 20.63 2.81
C LYS A 113 -19.55 21.50 2.46
N LEU A 114 -18.90 21.24 1.33
CA LEU A 114 -17.79 22.07 0.89
C LEU A 114 -18.23 23.49 0.60
N HIS A 115 -17.36 24.48 0.86
CA HIS A 115 -17.55 25.84 0.40
C HIS A 115 -17.70 25.87 -1.12
N GLY A 116 -18.45 26.83 -1.63
CA GLY A 116 -18.72 26.93 -3.06
C GLY A 116 -17.48 26.95 -3.93
N CYS A 117 -16.38 27.59 -3.48
CA CYS A 117 -15.12 27.59 -4.23
C CYS A 117 -14.41 26.22 -4.25
N CYS A 118 -14.76 25.31 -3.34
CA CYS A 118 -14.21 23.98 -3.26
C CYS A 118 -15.08 22.90 -3.95
N LYS A 119 -16.24 23.28 -4.48
CA LYS A 119 -17.08 22.39 -5.24
C LYS A 119 -16.53 22.21 -6.65
N TYR A 120 -15.67 21.21 -6.79
CA TYR A 120 -15.11 20.82 -8.06
C TYR A 120 -16.10 19.95 -8.86
N ASP A 121 -15.90 19.87 -10.17
CA ASP A 121 -16.70 18.98 -11.01
C ASP A 121 -16.33 17.52 -10.74
N ARG A 122 -17.29 16.76 -10.25
CA ARG A 122 -17.13 15.32 -10.03
C ARG A 122 -17.30 14.56 -11.34
N LYS A 123 -16.46 13.56 -11.55
CA LYS A 123 -16.52 12.65 -12.70
C LYS A 123 -17.57 11.56 -12.48
#